data_b1e78169f66f3304b93fcf01bafc8656
#
_entry.id   b1e78169f66f3304b93fcf01bafc8656
#
_cell.length_a   1.000
_cell.length_b   1.000
_cell.length_c   1.000
_cell.angle_alpha   90.00
_cell.angle_beta   90.00
_cell.angle_gamma   90.00
#
_symmetry.space_group_name_H-M   'P 1'
#
loop_
_entity.id
_entity.type
_entity.pdbx_description
1 polymer ?
#
loop_
_entity_poly.entity_id
_entity_poly.type
_entity_poly.pdbx_seq_one_letter_code
_entity_poly.pdbx_strand_id
1 'polypeptide(L)'
;MAISPIPHWFEGSEYTHKVAACIMKYGPISRITLAQILGLSQGAVSRITSDLIYAGVIEETPMAAGHGSKLPKDFLRKSAQKSIQKENTERRGRPQTGLRIIANARTFVGMKINTTHITAVTVNALGQIVTGCHDLPLDDDSPESVVDVIKQLTMDCADEAIMAGLPSPCAVGVSLGGHITDDSVTTFAPFLHWSKPVEFSAMIRKATGLPTGIYNDIDSLVVDACMFGSGVGLNSFAVVTIGIGVGYSLTVNGEPIDNPDKSYGLVGHILVDPDGPRCISGHKGCATCLTDNSIATEYSEMIGHPATFDEFAAAARASKTQATNLVNRTCFRLGTLIATIANLAMPDKIMIAGESSFIAKLGIDNLRNGINMYRHSQAAPVDFEIAEHDWSLWSKAAAAQAIRQYVG
;
A
#
# COMPACT_ATOMS: atom_id res chain seq x y z
N MET A 1 8.56 19.72 13.91
CA MET A 1 8.31 18.34 13.50
C MET A 1 7.23 17.80 14.42
N ALA A 2 6.12 17.33 13.90
CA ALA A 2 5.13 16.61 14.71
C ALA A 2 5.81 15.35 15.30
N ILE A 3 5.50 15.03 16.53
CA ILE A 3 6.03 13.81 17.18
C ILE A 3 5.24 12.64 16.59
N SER A 4 5.93 11.65 16.02
CA SER A 4 5.30 10.43 15.51
C SER A 4 4.41 9.80 16.60
N PRO A 5 3.17 9.42 16.30
CA PRO A 5 2.30 8.75 17.25
C PRO A 5 2.80 7.36 17.66
N ILE A 6 3.72 6.77 16.90
CA ILE A 6 4.32 5.47 17.16
C ILE A 6 5.80 5.68 17.53
N PRO A 7 6.26 5.19 18.70
CA PRO A 7 7.66 5.29 19.12
C PRO A 7 8.55 4.38 18.26
N HIS A 8 9.83 4.68 18.18
CA HIS A 8 10.79 3.82 17.50
C HIS A 8 11.04 2.52 18.27
N TRP A 9 11.34 1.44 17.55
CA TRP A 9 11.70 0.13 18.12
C TRP A 9 12.96 0.18 18.98
N PHE A 10 13.92 1.00 18.59
CA PHE A 10 15.22 1.11 19.21
C PHE A 10 15.71 2.56 19.17
N GLU A 11 16.52 2.93 20.11
CA GLU A 11 17.21 4.21 20.08
C GLU A 11 18.39 4.16 19.12
N GLY A 12 18.63 5.25 18.42
CA GLY A 12 19.74 5.32 17.48
C GLY A 12 19.82 6.63 16.71
N SER A 13 20.91 6.77 15.95
CA SER A 13 21.05 7.87 15.03
C SER A 13 20.15 7.67 13.78
N GLU A 14 19.92 8.72 13.01
CA GLU A 14 19.25 8.65 11.72
C GLU A 14 19.85 7.56 10.81
N TYR A 15 21.16 7.37 10.84
CA TYR A 15 21.81 6.30 10.08
C TYR A 15 21.52 4.90 10.63
N THR A 16 21.28 4.74 11.94
CA THR A 16 20.86 3.47 12.53
C THR A 16 19.49 3.06 11.99
N HIS A 17 18.54 3.99 11.96
CA HIS A 17 17.21 3.78 11.39
C HIS A 17 17.27 3.50 9.88
N LYS A 18 18.04 4.26 9.12
CA LYS A 18 18.25 4.00 7.67
C LYS A 18 18.85 2.61 7.40
N VAL A 19 19.78 2.14 8.21
CA VAL A 19 20.35 0.79 8.09
C VAL A 19 19.28 -0.27 8.38
N ALA A 20 18.51 -0.13 9.45
CA ALA A 20 17.44 -1.06 9.80
C ALA A 20 16.35 -1.10 8.70
N ALA A 21 15.90 0.06 8.23
CA ALA A 21 14.92 0.16 7.13
C ALA A 21 15.45 -0.47 5.83
N CYS A 22 16.73 -0.30 5.51
CA CYS A 22 17.37 -0.92 4.36
C CYS A 22 17.42 -2.46 4.49
N ILE A 23 17.73 -2.98 5.68
CA ILE A 23 17.72 -4.42 5.96
C ILE A 23 16.29 -4.96 5.91
N MET A 24 15.30 -4.25 6.42
CA MET A 24 13.89 -4.62 6.34
C MET A 24 13.43 -4.76 4.89
N LYS A 25 13.75 -3.79 4.06
CA LYS A 25 13.30 -3.72 2.66
C LYS A 25 14.01 -4.71 1.75
N TYR A 26 15.32 -4.91 1.94
CA TYR A 26 16.18 -5.64 1.01
C TYR A 26 16.83 -6.90 1.58
N GLY A 27 16.57 -7.22 2.84
CA GLY A 27 17.16 -8.40 3.49
C GLY A 27 16.71 -9.74 2.89
N PRO A 28 17.58 -10.75 2.98
CA PRO A 28 18.93 -10.75 3.55
C PRO A 28 19.94 -9.96 2.70
N ILE A 29 20.71 -9.07 3.32
CA ILE A 29 21.65 -8.16 2.65
C ILE A 29 23.01 -8.14 3.35
N SER A 30 24.12 -8.09 2.58
CA SER A 30 25.46 -8.04 3.16
C SER A 30 25.82 -6.64 3.70
N ARG A 31 26.72 -6.60 4.70
CA ARG A 31 27.27 -5.32 5.21
C ARG A 31 27.94 -4.50 4.11
N ILE A 32 28.59 -5.17 3.15
CA ILE A 32 29.24 -4.49 2.00
C ILE A 32 28.19 -3.80 1.14
N THR A 33 27.12 -4.52 0.79
CA THR A 33 26.03 -3.96 -0.03
C THR A 33 25.32 -2.82 0.69
N LEU A 34 25.06 -2.95 2.00
CA LEU A 34 24.50 -1.86 2.84
C LEU A 34 25.38 -0.61 2.81
N ALA A 35 26.68 -0.77 3.00
CA ALA A 35 27.63 0.33 2.94
C ALA A 35 27.60 1.08 1.59
N GLN A 36 27.48 0.32 0.51
CA GLN A 36 27.40 0.88 -0.85
C GLN A 36 26.08 1.60 -1.13
N ILE A 37 24.95 1.01 -0.70
CA ILE A 37 23.62 1.62 -0.91
C ILE A 37 23.51 2.92 -0.12
N LEU A 38 23.95 2.93 1.13
CA LEU A 38 23.79 4.05 2.06
C LEU A 38 24.94 5.06 2.01
N GLY A 39 26.00 4.79 1.24
CA GLY A 39 27.18 5.66 1.18
C GLY A 39 27.97 5.74 2.49
N LEU A 40 27.91 4.67 3.31
CA LEU A 40 28.56 4.60 4.61
C LEU A 40 29.89 3.84 4.55
N SER A 41 30.79 4.11 5.51
CA SER A 41 32.00 3.30 5.67
C SER A 41 31.64 1.90 6.21
N GLN A 42 32.42 0.88 5.84
CA GLN A 42 32.24 -0.49 6.34
C GLN A 42 32.33 -0.57 7.87
N GLY A 43 33.20 0.23 8.50
CA GLY A 43 33.33 0.30 9.95
C GLY A 43 32.08 0.87 10.62
N ALA A 44 31.46 1.90 10.04
CA ALA A 44 30.20 2.45 10.54
C ALA A 44 29.06 1.41 10.45
N VAL A 45 28.90 0.76 9.27
CA VAL A 45 27.89 -0.29 9.09
C VAL A 45 28.12 -1.46 10.04
N SER A 46 29.38 -1.90 10.23
CA SER A 46 29.68 -3.00 11.17
C SER A 46 29.28 -2.67 12.59
N ARG A 47 29.57 -1.46 13.09
CA ARG A 47 29.16 -1.01 14.42
C ARG A 47 27.64 -0.96 14.57
N ILE A 48 26.94 -0.27 13.65
CA ILE A 48 25.48 -0.14 13.67
C ILE A 48 24.81 -1.52 13.64
N THR A 49 25.26 -2.41 12.76
CA THR A 49 24.66 -3.76 12.66
C THR A 49 24.96 -4.62 13.89
N SER A 50 26.08 -4.44 14.58
CA SER A 50 26.35 -5.11 15.86
C SER A 50 25.41 -4.62 16.96
N ASP A 51 25.15 -3.32 17.02
CA ASP A 51 24.20 -2.74 17.96
C ASP A 51 22.76 -3.25 17.70
N LEU A 52 22.34 -3.33 16.45
CA LEU A 52 21.03 -3.86 16.06
C LEU A 52 20.88 -5.37 16.32
N ILE A 53 21.96 -6.16 16.18
CA ILE A 53 21.97 -7.58 16.57
C ILE A 53 21.83 -7.71 18.08
N TYR A 54 22.59 -6.91 18.84
CA TYR A 54 22.51 -6.92 20.29
C TYR A 54 21.12 -6.51 20.82
N ALA A 55 20.48 -5.55 20.16
CA ALA A 55 19.11 -5.13 20.45
C ALA A 55 18.03 -6.14 20.00
N GLY A 56 18.40 -7.25 19.36
CA GLY A 56 17.44 -8.26 18.90
C GLY A 56 16.54 -7.79 17.76
N VAL A 57 17.00 -6.83 16.96
CA VAL A 57 16.26 -6.29 15.79
C VAL A 57 16.55 -7.10 14.53
N ILE A 58 17.83 -7.45 14.33
CA ILE A 58 18.32 -8.18 13.16
C ILE A 58 19.12 -9.40 13.57
N GLU A 59 19.27 -10.33 12.65
CA GLU A 59 20.11 -11.52 12.81
C GLU A 59 20.98 -11.78 11.57
N GLU A 60 22.04 -12.53 11.75
CA GLU A 60 22.87 -13.03 10.67
C GLU A 60 22.29 -14.31 10.06
N THR A 61 22.33 -14.40 8.73
CA THR A 61 21.83 -15.58 7.99
C THR A 61 22.75 -15.89 6.81
N PRO A 62 22.88 -17.15 6.39
CA PRO A 62 23.56 -17.49 5.14
C PRO A 62 22.88 -16.83 3.95
N MET A 63 23.65 -16.26 3.04
CA MET A 63 23.10 -15.74 1.78
C MET A 63 23.04 -16.86 0.75
N ALA A 64 21.85 -17.14 0.21
CA ALA A 64 21.68 -18.02 -0.94
C ALA A 64 22.15 -17.30 -2.23
N ALA A 65 22.67 -18.05 -3.19
CA ALA A 65 23.01 -17.52 -4.52
C ALA A 65 21.72 -17.00 -5.19
N GLY A 66 21.74 -15.75 -5.69
CA GLY A 66 20.60 -15.13 -6.39
C GLY A 66 19.79 -14.10 -5.60
N HIS A 67 20.14 -13.77 -4.36
CA HIS A 67 19.42 -12.79 -3.50
C HIS A 67 19.56 -11.32 -3.92
N GLY A 68 19.90 -11.00 -5.15
CA GLY A 68 20.05 -9.61 -5.62
C GLY A 68 18.81 -8.99 -6.27
N SER A 69 17.71 -9.72 -6.44
CA SER A 69 16.56 -9.26 -7.26
C SER A 69 15.72 -8.13 -6.66
N LYS A 70 15.81 -7.91 -5.35
CA LYS A 70 15.04 -6.88 -4.63
C LYS A 70 15.82 -5.57 -4.42
N LEU A 71 17.08 -5.49 -4.80
CA LEU A 71 17.91 -4.29 -4.59
C LEU A 71 17.46 -3.12 -5.47
N PRO A 72 17.73 -1.85 -5.08
CA PRO A 72 17.36 -0.68 -5.86
C PRO A 72 17.82 -0.78 -7.32
N LYS A 73 16.93 -0.48 -8.28
CA LYS A 73 17.26 -0.53 -9.72
C LYS A 73 18.51 0.26 -10.08
N ASP A 74 18.69 1.45 -9.50
CA ASP A 74 19.84 2.30 -9.73
C ASP A 74 21.14 1.68 -9.19
N PHE A 75 21.06 0.99 -8.05
CA PHE A 75 22.20 0.26 -7.51
C PHE A 75 22.59 -0.90 -8.45
N LEU A 76 21.62 -1.66 -8.94
CA LEU A 76 21.84 -2.77 -9.88
C LEU A 76 22.46 -2.27 -11.20
N ARG A 77 21.97 -1.14 -11.76
CA ARG A 77 22.54 -0.54 -12.97
C ARG A 77 24.00 -0.10 -12.78
N LYS A 78 24.32 0.58 -11.67
CA LYS A 78 25.70 0.99 -11.33
C LYS A 78 26.63 -0.21 -11.10
N SER A 79 26.11 -1.28 -10.49
CA SER A 79 26.87 -2.50 -10.24
C SER A 79 27.16 -3.26 -11.54
N ALA A 80 26.19 -3.35 -12.45
CA ALA A 80 26.36 -3.96 -13.76
C ALA A 80 27.41 -3.23 -14.61
N GLN A 81 27.41 -1.88 -14.61
CA GLN A 81 28.42 -1.08 -15.31
C GLN A 81 29.85 -1.30 -14.76
N LYS A 82 29.99 -1.49 -13.43
CA LYS A 82 31.29 -1.79 -12.80
C LYS A 82 31.76 -3.23 -13.09
N SER A 83 30.84 -4.19 -13.29
CA SER A 83 31.16 -5.58 -13.60
C SER A 83 31.70 -5.74 -15.02
N ILE A 84 31.21 -4.95 -15.99
CA ILE A 84 31.68 -4.93 -17.37
C ILE A 84 33.16 -4.43 -17.45
N GLN A 85 33.61 -3.64 -16.48
CA GLN A 85 34.98 -3.14 -16.39
C GLN A 85 35.95 -4.09 -15.65
N LYS A 86 35.44 -5.17 -15.04
CA LYS A 86 36.25 -6.19 -14.34
C LYS A 86 35.96 -7.57 -14.92
N GLU A 87 36.53 -7.87 -16.10
CA GLU A 87 36.63 -9.26 -16.56
C GLU A 87 37.55 -10.06 -15.64
N ASN A 88 37.04 -11.23 -15.25
CA ASN A 88 37.78 -12.40 -14.73
C ASN A 88 38.54 -12.23 -13.41
N THR A 89 37.88 -12.51 -12.31
CA THR A 89 38.43 -13.42 -11.28
C THR A 89 37.26 -14.08 -10.52
N GLU A 90 36.96 -15.33 -10.80
CA GLU A 90 36.18 -16.23 -9.95
C GLU A 90 36.91 -16.39 -8.60
N ARG A 91 36.63 -15.51 -7.64
CA ARG A 91 37.06 -15.75 -6.26
C ARG A 91 35.96 -16.61 -5.61
N ARG A 92 36.21 -17.92 -5.47
CA ARG A 92 35.56 -18.76 -4.45
C ARG A 92 35.91 -18.17 -3.08
N GLY A 93 35.09 -17.23 -2.61
CA GLY A 93 35.18 -16.66 -1.26
C GLY A 93 34.31 -17.46 -0.29
N ARG A 94 34.61 -17.32 1.03
CA ARG A 94 33.75 -17.78 2.12
C ARG A 94 32.30 -17.35 1.85
N PRO A 95 31.26 -18.19 2.12
CA PRO A 95 29.86 -17.81 1.98
C PRO A 95 29.59 -16.45 2.64
N GLN A 96 28.98 -15.51 1.90
CA GLN A 96 28.69 -14.20 2.47
C GLN A 96 27.57 -14.34 3.50
N THR A 97 27.77 -13.72 4.64
CA THR A 97 26.75 -13.59 5.68
C THR A 97 25.83 -12.41 5.35
N GLY A 98 24.53 -12.67 5.27
CA GLY A 98 23.50 -11.66 5.12
C GLY A 98 22.93 -11.25 6.47
N LEU A 99 22.28 -10.08 6.50
CA LEU A 99 21.54 -9.55 7.64
C LEU A 99 20.07 -9.49 7.27
N ARG A 100 19.20 -9.92 8.18
CA ARG A 100 17.75 -9.81 8.03
C ARG A 100 17.10 -9.36 9.33
N ILE A 101 15.90 -8.78 9.24
CA ILE A 101 15.06 -8.49 10.40
C ILE A 101 14.61 -9.82 11.03
N ILE A 102 14.56 -9.87 12.35
CA ILE A 102 13.95 -10.99 13.10
C ILE A 102 12.43 -10.83 13.00
N ALA A 103 11.81 -11.57 12.09
CA ALA A 103 10.41 -11.37 11.67
C ALA A 103 9.45 -11.32 12.88
N ASN A 104 9.54 -12.29 13.77
CA ASN A 104 8.63 -12.43 14.90
C ASN A 104 9.14 -11.76 16.20
N ALA A 105 10.13 -10.87 16.13
CA ALA A 105 10.57 -10.11 17.30
C ALA A 105 9.51 -9.09 17.78
N ARG A 106 8.63 -8.66 16.88
CA ARG A 106 7.52 -7.74 17.16
C ARG A 106 6.32 -8.10 16.29
N THR A 107 5.12 -7.83 16.83
CA THR A 107 3.86 -7.90 16.09
C THR A 107 3.14 -6.56 16.14
N PHE A 108 2.28 -6.34 15.15
CA PHE A 108 1.51 -5.12 14.94
C PHE A 108 0.08 -5.49 14.56
N VAL A 109 -0.89 -4.71 14.98
CA VAL A 109 -2.25 -4.82 14.48
C VAL A 109 -2.45 -3.82 13.34
N GLY A 110 -2.94 -4.29 12.22
CA GLY A 110 -3.39 -3.44 11.12
C GLY A 110 -4.91 -3.52 10.98
N MET A 111 -5.54 -2.38 10.76
CA MET A 111 -7.00 -2.29 10.61
C MET A 111 -7.40 -1.46 9.40
N LYS A 112 -8.42 -1.92 8.69
CA LYS A 112 -9.11 -1.17 7.64
C LYS A 112 -10.52 -0.86 8.11
N ILE A 113 -10.88 0.42 8.16
CA ILE A 113 -12.25 0.86 8.41
C ILE A 113 -12.96 0.99 7.07
N ASN A 114 -14.04 0.25 6.91
CA ASN A 114 -14.99 0.33 5.81
C ASN A 114 -16.27 1.05 6.26
N THR A 115 -17.23 1.21 5.37
CA THR A 115 -18.51 1.86 5.68
C THR A 115 -19.40 1.06 6.64
N THR A 116 -19.26 -0.26 6.67
CA THR A 116 -20.16 -1.18 7.39
C THR A 116 -19.44 -2.14 8.35
N HIS A 117 -18.12 -2.18 8.30
CA HIS A 117 -17.33 -3.11 9.12
C HIS A 117 -15.88 -2.63 9.28
N ILE A 118 -15.18 -3.18 10.25
CA ILE A 118 -13.75 -2.99 10.45
C ILE A 118 -13.07 -4.35 10.39
N THR A 119 -12.08 -4.46 9.50
CA THR A 119 -11.27 -5.67 9.34
C THR A 119 -9.92 -5.47 10.02
N ALA A 120 -9.44 -6.46 10.76
CA ALA A 120 -8.17 -6.44 11.47
C ALA A 120 -7.33 -7.68 11.22
N VAL A 121 -6.01 -7.51 11.16
CA VAL A 121 -5.03 -8.61 11.11
C VAL A 121 -3.84 -8.31 12.01
N THR A 122 -3.21 -9.37 12.52
CA THR A 122 -1.89 -9.25 13.17
C THR A 122 -0.80 -9.58 12.16
N VAL A 123 0.21 -8.72 12.09
CA VAL A 123 1.38 -8.93 11.24
C VAL A 123 2.66 -8.94 12.06
N ASN A 124 3.68 -9.61 11.55
CA ASN A 124 5.03 -9.54 12.12
C ASN A 124 5.83 -8.34 11.57
N ALA A 125 7.06 -8.17 12.01
CA ALA A 125 7.93 -7.05 11.58
C ALA A 125 8.29 -7.06 10.09
N LEU A 126 8.02 -8.11 9.34
CA LEU A 126 8.16 -8.17 7.89
C LEU A 126 6.81 -8.02 7.15
N GLY A 127 5.77 -7.53 7.82
CA GLY A 127 4.46 -7.33 7.23
C GLY A 127 3.75 -8.62 6.80
N GLN A 128 4.15 -9.77 7.33
CA GLN A 128 3.46 -11.04 7.05
C GLN A 128 2.31 -11.21 8.04
N ILE A 129 1.11 -11.54 7.54
CA ILE A 129 -0.03 -11.89 8.40
C ILE A 129 0.32 -13.18 9.14
N VAL A 130 0.20 -13.15 10.47
CA VAL A 130 0.66 -14.25 11.33
C VAL A 130 -0.45 -14.88 12.17
N THR A 131 -1.66 -14.31 12.12
CA THR A 131 -2.89 -14.85 12.77
C THR A 131 -4.05 -14.82 11.79
N GLY A 132 -5.25 -15.18 12.24
CA GLY A 132 -6.48 -15.04 11.47
C GLY A 132 -6.83 -13.60 11.12
N CYS A 133 -7.83 -13.44 10.29
CA CYS A 133 -8.45 -12.16 9.98
C CYS A 133 -9.71 -12.03 10.84
N HIS A 134 -9.83 -10.93 11.56
CA HIS A 134 -11.01 -10.59 12.36
C HIS A 134 -11.81 -9.51 11.62
N ASP A 135 -13.13 -9.63 11.68
CA ASP A 135 -14.04 -8.68 11.04
C ASP A 135 -15.24 -8.44 11.98
N LEU A 136 -15.49 -7.18 12.30
CA LEU A 136 -16.63 -6.78 13.13
C LEU A 136 -17.49 -5.74 12.41
N PRO A 137 -18.83 -5.83 12.54
CA PRO A 137 -19.73 -4.85 11.96
C PRO A 137 -19.55 -3.48 12.62
N LEU A 138 -19.84 -2.45 11.86
CA LEU A 138 -19.90 -1.06 12.29
C LEU A 138 -21.32 -0.54 12.09
N ASP A 139 -22.13 -0.59 13.15
CA ASP A 139 -23.54 -0.21 13.13
C ASP A 139 -23.74 1.29 13.38
N ASP A 140 -22.75 1.96 13.99
CA ASP A 140 -22.72 3.39 14.27
C ASP A 140 -21.34 3.96 13.92
N ASP A 141 -21.34 4.99 13.08
CA ASP A 141 -20.13 5.64 12.57
C ASP A 141 -19.63 6.79 13.46
N SER A 142 -20.19 6.98 14.67
CA SER A 142 -19.64 7.95 15.62
C SER A 142 -18.19 7.58 16.00
N PRO A 143 -17.31 8.56 16.21
CA PRO A 143 -15.92 8.28 16.58
C PRO A 143 -15.79 7.37 17.81
N GLU A 144 -16.66 7.51 18.79
CA GLU A 144 -16.71 6.72 20.00
C GLU A 144 -17.03 5.25 19.71
N SER A 145 -18.07 4.98 18.92
CA SER A 145 -18.46 3.62 18.52
C SER A 145 -17.38 2.94 17.68
N VAL A 146 -16.76 3.68 16.75
CA VAL A 146 -15.63 3.16 15.94
C VAL A 146 -14.45 2.78 16.86
N VAL A 147 -14.14 3.59 17.88
CA VAL A 147 -13.06 3.29 18.84
C VAL A 147 -13.38 2.04 19.67
N ASP A 148 -14.63 1.83 20.06
CA ASP A 148 -15.04 0.63 20.83
C ASP A 148 -14.85 -0.65 19.99
N VAL A 149 -15.22 -0.64 18.71
CA VAL A 149 -14.97 -1.76 17.78
C VAL A 149 -13.47 -2.00 17.60
N ILE A 150 -12.67 -0.95 17.40
CA ILE A 150 -11.21 -1.04 17.28
C ILE A 150 -10.58 -1.64 18.54
N LYS A 151 -11.05 -1.24 19.73
CA LYS A 151 -10.60 -1.79 21.01
C LYS A 151 -10.85 -3.30 21.07
N GLN A 152 -12.05 -3.76 20.73
CA GLN A 152 -12.40 -5.19 20.72
C GLN A 152 -11.49 -5.96 19.76
N LEU A 153 -11.37 -5.50 18.51
CA LEU A 153 -10.49 -6.11 17.50
C LEU A 153 -9.01 -6.15 17.96
N THR A 154 -8.55 -5.10 18.65
CA THR A 154 -7.17 -5.09 19.19
C THR A 154 -6.99 -6.18 20.25
N MET A 155 -7.98 -6.41 21.11
CA MET A 155 -7.93 -7.47 22.12
C MET A 155 -7.94 -8.85 21.47
N ASP A 156 -8.84 -9.08 20.50
CA ASP A 156 -8.96 -10.37 19.79
C ASP A 156 -7.64 -10.71 19.06
N CYS A 157 -7.05 -9.74 18.35
CA CYS A 157 -5.74 -9.88 17.70
C CYS A 157 -4.61 -10.18 18.70
N ALA A 158 -4.62 -9.51 19.87
CA ALA A 158 -3.60 -9.71 20.89
C ALA A 158 -3.69 -11.10 21.54
N ASP A 159 -4.90 -11.54 21.85
CA ASP A 159 -5.15 -12.87 22.46
C ASP A 159 -4.76 -13.99 21.48
N GLU A 160 -5.10 -13.87 20.20
CA GLU A 160 -4.72 -14.85 19.18
C GLU A 160 -3.20 -14.88 18.97
N ALA A 161 -2.51 -13.73 18.94
CA ALA A 161 -1.06 -13.66 18.84
C ALA A 161 -0.38 -14.38 20.03
N ILE A 162 -0.86 -14.14 21.25
CA ILE A 162 -0.33 -14.79 22.45
C ILE A 162 -0.57 -16.31 22.39
N MET A 163 -1.77 -16.76 21.99
CA MET A 163 -2.08 -18.18 21.83
C MET A 163 -1.21 -18.86 20.77
N ALA A 164 -0.80 -18.12 19.72
CA ALA A 164 0.13 -18.59 18.70
C ALA A 164 1.62 -18.55 19.16
N GLY A 165 1.90 -18.17 20.40
CA GLY A 165 3.27 -18.06 20.93
C GLY A 165 4.07 -16.87 20.39
N LEU A 166 3.37 -15.85 19.85
CA LEU A 166 3.94 -14.62 19.35
C LEU A 166 3.96 -13.53 20.43
N PRO A 167 4.82 -12.50 20.30
CA PRO A 167 4.75 -11.32 21.16
C PRO A 167 3.38 -10.64 21.04
N SER A 168 2.91 -10.04 22.12
CA SER A 168 1.76 -9.13 22.08
C SER A 168 2.03 -7.95 21.14
N PRO A 169 1.02 -7.45 20.41
CA PRO A 169 1.19 -6.32 19.51
C PRO A 169 1.75 -5.09 20.22
N CYS A 170 2.69 -4.41 19.56
CA CYS A 170 3.37 -3.24 20.10
C CYS A 170 2.83 -1.90 19.58
N ALA A 171 2.08 -1.92 18.50
CA ALA A 171 1.42 -0.74 17.94
C ALA A 171 0.22 -1.14 17.06
N VAL A 172 -0.66 -0.17 16.81
CA VAL A 172 -1.84 -0.29 15.93
C VAL A 172 -1.70 0.68 14.76
N GLY A 173 -1.87 0.18 13.54
CA GLY A 173 -2.05 1.00 12.35
C GLY A 173 -3.51 0.93 11.89
N VAL A 174 -4.16 2.07 11.73
CA VAL A 174 -5.55 2.14 11.25
C VAL A 174 -5.62 2.92 9.96
N SER A 175 -6.25 2.38 8.94
CA SER A 175 -6.47 3.07 7.67
C SER A 175 -7.93 3.27 7.35
N LEU A 176 -8.24 4.42 6.74
CA LEU A 176 -9.58 4.78 6.28
C LEU A 176 -9.52 5.67 5.04
N GLY A 177 -10.61 5.71 4.29
CA GLY A 177 -10.78 6.67 3.20
C GLY A 177 -11.07 8.07 3.75
N GLY A 178 -10.10 8.98 3.63
CA GLY A 178 -10.25 10.33 4.16
C GLY A 178 -8.93 11.10 4.20
N HIS A 179 -8.99 12.31 4.75
CA HIS A 179 -7.83 13.19 4.93
C HIS A 179 -7.35 13.14 6.39
N ILE A 180 -6.09 12.79 6.55
CA ILE A 180 -5.42 12.63 7.85
C ILE A 180 -4.22 13.59 7.91
N THR A 181 -4.02 14.23 9.07
CA THR A 181 -2.86 15.06 9.34
C THR A 181 -2.01 14.47 10.46
N ASP A 182 -0.69 14.57 10.29
CA ASP A 182 0.31 14.11 11.28
C ASP A 182 0.10 12.65 11.73
N ASP A 183 -0.45 11.79 10.86
CA ASP A 183 -0.76 10.38 11.13
C ASP A 183 -1.58 10.16 12.42
N SER A 184 -2.38 11.16 12.82
CA SER A 184 -3.07 11.17 14.11
C SER A 184 -4.47 11.76 14.07
N VAL A 185 -4.70 12.85 13.35
CA VAL A 185 -5.97 13.56 13.31
C VAL A 185 -6.68 13.30 12.00
N THR A 186 -7.89 12.77 12.06
CA THR A 186 -8.77 12.66 10.90
C THR A 186 -9.52 13.96 10.72
N THR A 187 -9.19 14.72 9.70
CA THR A 187 -9.81 16.03 9.42
C THR A 187 -11.04 15.93 8.54
N PHE A 188 -11.15 14.85 7.74
CA PHE A 188 -12.28 14.58 6.86
C PHE A 188 -12.36 13.08 6.57
N ALA A 189 -13.51 12.46 6.83
CA ALA A 189 -13.80 11.06 6.51
C ALA A 189 -15.24 10.94 5.95
N PRO A 190 -15.42 11.14 4.63
CA PRO A 190 -16.76 11.25 4.03
C PRO A 190 -17.57 9.95 4.16
N PHE A 191 -16.91 8.80 4.16
CA PHE A 191 -17.59 7.49 4.29
C PHE A 191 -18.01 7.15 5.73
N LEU A 192 -17.49 7.90 6.74
CA LEU A 192 -17.91 7.86 8.13
C LEU A 192 -18.72 9.11 8.52
N HIS A 193 -19.09 9.93 7.55
CA HIS A 193 -19.83 11.20 7.75
C HIS A 193 -19.14 12.19 8.70
N TRP A 194 -17.82 12.04 8.93
CA TRP A 194 -17.04 12.92 9.79
C TRP A 194 -16.67 14.19 9.05
N SER A 195 -17.31 15.30 9.43
CA SER A 195 -17.10 16.63 8.85
C SER A 195 -16.26 17.56 9.74
N LYS A 196 -15.90 17.11 10.94
CA LYS A 196 -15.07 17.85 11.91
C LYS A 196 -13.82 17.06 12.21
N PRO A 197 -12.69 17.74 12.54
CA PRO A 197 -11.48 17.04 12.97
C PRO A 197 -11.72 16.17 14.22
N VAL A 198 -11.19 14.96 14.19
CA VAL A 198 -11.24 13.96 15.27
C VAL A 198 -9.82 13.58 15.66
N GLU A 199 -9.48 13.73 16.94
CA GLU A 199 -8.19 13.31 17.54
C GLU A 199 -8.12 11.78 17.65
N PHE A 200 -8.27 11.11 16.52
CA PHE A 200 -8.60 9.70 16.44
C PHE A 200 -7.50 8.79 17.00
N SER A 201 -6.23 9.08 16.70
CA SER A 201 -5.08 8.35 17.28
C SER A 201 -5.08 8.41 18.81
N ALA A 202 -5.33 9.58 19.39
CA ALA A 202 -5.35 9.76 20.84
C ALA A 202 -6.51 8.99 21.50
N MET A 203 -7.68 8.96 20.86
CA MET A 203 -8.85 8.21 21.34
C MET A 203 -8.55 6.69 21.35
N ILE A 204 -8.01 6.15 20.27
CA ILE A 204 -7.68 4.72 20.17
C ILE A 204 -6.58 4.36 21.16
N ARG A 205 -5.51 5.17 21.25
CA ARG A 205 -4.44 4.95 22.22
C ARG A 205 -4.96 4.93 23.67
N LYS A 206 -5.91 5.81 24.00
CA LYS A 206 -6.54 5.81 25.33
C LYS A 206 -7.36 4.55 25.57
N ALA A 207 -8.04 4.02 24.57
CA ALA A 207 -8.91 2.85 24.68
C ALA A 207 -8.12 1.52 24.72
N THR A 208 -7.03 1.42 23.94
CA THR A 208 -6.24 0.18 23.76
C THR A 208 -4.98 0.13 24.60
N GLY A 209 -4.45 1.28 25.02
CA GLY A 209 -3.13 1.39 25.66
C GLY A 209 -1.95 1.29 24.70
N LEU A 210 -2.18 1.10 23.38
CA LEU A 210 -1.13 0.92 22.38
C LEU A 210 -0.88 2.21 21.58
N PRO A 211 0.38 2.50 21.21
CA PRO A 211 0.70 3.52 20.23
C PRO A 211 -0.08 3.27 18.94
N THR A 212 -0.70 4.31 18.37
CA THR A 212 -1.61 4.16 17.25
C THR A 212 -1.35 5.22 16.18
N GLY A 213 -1.16 4.78 14.93
CA GLY A 213 -1.10 5.65 13.76
C GLY A 213 -2.37 5.55 12.91
N ILE A 214 -2.81 6.70 12.37
CA ILE A 214 -3.96 6.80 11.48
C ILE A 214 -3.47 7.19 10.09
N TYR A 215 -3.95 6.51 9.04
CA TYR A 215 -3.43 6.67 7.69
C TYR A 215 -4.54 6.73 6.65
N ASN A 216 -4.26 7.39 5.53
CA ASN A 216 -5.08 7.19 4.34
C ASN A 216 -4.88 5.76 3.82
N ASP A 217 -5.94 5.12 3.39
CA ASP A 217 -5.95 3.72 2.98
C ASP A 217 -5.15 3.46 1.70
N ILE A 218 -5.20 4.38 0.71
CA ILE A 218 -4.46 4.24 -0.55
C ILE A 218 -2.97 4.51 -0.35
N ASP A 219 -2.62 5.47 0.51
CA ASP A 219 -1.23 5.70 0.94
C ASP A 219 -0.67 4.48 1.68
N SER A 220 -1.51 3.78 2.45
CA SER A 220 -1.11 2.55 3.11
C SER A 220 -0.80 1.44 2.11
N LEU A 221 -1.65 1.25 1.08
CA LEU A 221 -1.40 0.26 0.02
C LEU A 221 -0.09 0.53 -0.73
N VAL A 222 0.18 1.78 -1.09
CA VAL A 222 1.42 2.11 -1.82
C VAL A 222 2.65 1.91 -0.95
N VAL A 223 2.58 2.18 0.35
CA VAL A 223 3.67 1.94 1.30
C VAL A 223 3.91 0.44 1.49
N ASP A 224 2.87 -0.36 1.70
CA ASP A 224 2.99 -1.81 1.80
C ASP A 224 3.63 -2.42 0.54
N ALA A 225 3.19 -2.01 -0.64
CA ALA A 225 3.77 -2.45 -1.90
C ALA A 225 5.27 -2.11 -2.03
N CYS A 226 5.68 -0.92 -1.56
CA CYS A 226 7.07 -0.48 -1.62
C CYS A 226 7.96 -1.06 -0.51
N MET A 227 7.39 -1.49 0.62
CA MET A 227 8.14 -2.12 1.71
C MET A 227 8.25 -3.64 1.54
N PHE A 228 7.15 -4.29 1.17
CA PHE A 228 7.03 -5.75 1.24
C PHE A 228 6.54 -6.40 -0.06
N GLY A 229 6.07 -5.61 -1.03
CA GLY A 229 5.41 -6.07 -2.26
C GLY A 229 6.18 -5.81 -3.55
N SER A 230 5.43 -5.62 -4.62
CA SER A 230 5.93 -5.47 -6.01
C SER A 230 6.62 -4.13 -6.30
N GLY A 231 6.49 -3.14 -5.40
CA GLY A 231 7.17 -1.85 -5.46
C GLY A 231 8.58 -1.86 -4.85
N VAL A 232 9.02 -2.97 -4.21
CA VAL A 232 10.35 -3.05 -3.59
C VAL A 232 11.45 -2.89 -4.65
N GLY A 233 12.35 -1.94 -4.42
CA GLY A 233 13.49 -1.66 -5.32
C GLY A 233 13.15 -0.78 -6.52
N LEU A 234 11.89 -0.36 -6.71
CA LEU A 234 11.50 0.62 -7.71
C LEU A 234 11.75 2.05 -7.21
N ASN A 235 12.05 2.97 -8.13
CA ASN A 235 12.23 4.38 -7.78
C ASN A 235 10.89 5.09 -7.61
N SER A 236 9.89 4.71 -8.41
CA SER A 236 8.54 5.26 -8.36
C SER A 236 7.51 4.15 -8.55
N PHE A 237 6.45 4.20 -7.74
CA PHE A 237 5.38 3.22 -7.76
C PHE A 237 4.03 3.91 -7.51
N ALA A 238 3.05 3.61 -8.34
CA ALA A 238 1.72 4.21 -8.22
C ALA A 238 0.67 3.14 -7.90
N VAL A 239 -0.34 3.53 -7.12
CA VAL A 239 -1.55 2.76 -6.89
C VAL A 239 -2.73 3.55 -7.44
N VAL A 240 -3.59 2.88 -8.19
CA VAL A 240 -4.89 3.39 -8.64
C VAL A 240 -5.94 2.45 -8.11
N THR A 241 -6.92 2.97 -7.39
CA THR A 241 -8.03 2.16 -6.88
C THR A 241 -9.34 2.51 -7.58
N ILE A 242 -10.17 1.49 -7.83
CA ILE A 242 -11.54 1.61 -8.33
C ILE A 242 -12.47 0.79 -7.42
N GLY A 243 -13.62 1.38 -7.08
CA GLY A 243 -14.61 0.83 -6.16
C GLY A 243 -15.65 1.88 -5.82
N ILE A 244 -15.94 2.09 -4.53
CA ILE A 244 -16.83 3.17 -4.07
C ILE A 244 -16.30 4.54 -4.58
N GLY A 245 -14.99 4.72 -4.63
CA GLY A 245 -14.31 5.88 -5.16
C GLY A 245 -13.26 5.54 -6.20
N VAL A 246 -12.65 6.56 -6.80
CA VAL A 246 -11.43 6.45 -7.60
C VAL A 246 -10.30 7.11 -6.84
N GLY A 247 -9.30 6.33 -6.50
CA GLY A 247 -8.19 6.81 -5.68
C GLY A 247 -6.84 6.68 -6.39
N TYR A 248 -5.86 7.44 -5.90
CA TYR A 248 -4.51 7.46 -6.42
C TYR A 248 -3.50 7.81 -5.34
N SER A 249 -2.40 7.07 -5.30
CA SER A 249 -1.22 7.43 -4.52
C SER A 249 0.05 7.09 -5.30
N LEU A 250 1.10 7.86 -5.08
CA LEU A 250 2.41 7.73 -5.76
C LEU A 250 3.53 7.81 -4.74
N THR A 251 4.50 6.91 -4.87
CA THR A 251 5.79 7.03 -4.18
C THR A 251 6.90 7.44 -5.14
N VAL A 252 7.82 8.23 -4.65
CA VAL A 252 9.09 8.53 -5.32
C VAL A 252 10.23 8.23 -4.35
N ASN A 253 11.18 7.40 -4.77
CA ASN A 253 12.26 6.88 -3.92
C ASN A 253 11.76 6.12 -2.67
N GLY A 254 10.56 5.52 -2.77
CA GLY A 254 9.93 4.76 -1.71
C GLY A 254 9.18 5.58 -0.68
N GLU A 255 9.09 6.91 -0.86
CA GLU A 255 8.33 7.83 -0.01
C GLU A 255 7.06 8.30 -0.74
N PRO A 256 5.88 8.23 -0.10
CA PRO A 256 4.65 8.79 -0.65
C PRO A 256 4.82 10.29 -0.92
N ILE A 257 4.31 10.76 -2.07
CA ILE A 257 4.23 12.19 -2.32
C ILE A 257 3.25 12.81 -1.33
N ASP A 258 3.73 13.81 -0.60
CA ASP A 258 2.93 14.56 0.34
C ASP A 258 2.42 15.86 -0.29
N ASN A 259 1.10 16.10 -0.17
CA ASN A 259 0.42 17.30 -0.60
C ASN A 259 -0.86 17.49 0.20
N PRO A 260 -1.21 18.69 0.66
CA PRO A 260 -2.45 18.93 1.40
C PRO A 260 -3.73 18.44 0.72
N ASP A 261 -3.74 18.39 -0.62
CA ASP A 261 -4.92 18.01 -1.40
C ASP A 261 -4.97 16.52 -1.80
N LYS A 262 -3.95 15.73 -1.46
CA LYS A 262 -3.76 14.36 -1.96
C LYS A 262 -4.93 13.40 -1.70
N SER A 263 -5.65 13.59 -0.60
CA SER A 263 -6.72 12.68 -0.15
C SER A 263 -8.13 13.14 -0.53
N TYR A 264 -8.27 14.16 -1.38
CA TYR A 264 -9.58 14.67 -1.81
C TYR A 264 -10.10 14.02 -3.10
N GLY A 265 -9.51 12.92 -3.56
CA GLY A 265 -10.00 12.18 -4.73
C GLY A 265 -9.85 12.93 -6.06
N LEU A 266 -8.89 13.83 -6.18
CA LEU A 266 -8.69 14.68 -7.36
C LEU A 266 -8.54 13.89 -8.66
N VAL A 267 -7.94 12.70 -8.59
CA VAL A 267 -7.81 11.79 -9.74
C VAL A 267 -9.15 11.37 -10.34
N GLY A 268 -10.20 11.30 -9.52
CA GLY A 268 -11.56 11.01 -9.95
C GLY A 268 -12.13 12.06 -10.92
N HIS A 269 -11.55 13.27 -10.96
CA HIS A 269 -12.01 14.35 -11.85
C HIS A 269 -11.15 14.52 -13.12
N ILE A 270 -10.20 13.62 -13.39
CA ILE A 270 -9.47 13.57 -14.66
C ILE A 270 -10.44 13.13 -15.76
N LEU A 271 -10.43 13.83 -16.91
CA LEU A 271 -11.22 13.47 -18.07
C LEU A 271 -10.72 12.13 -18.66
N VAL A 272 -11.62 11.15 -18.79
CA VAL A 272 -11.32 9.82 -19.35
C VAL A 272 -12.23 9.46 -20.54
N ASP A 273 -13.38 10.13 -20.67
CA ASP A 273 -14.35 9.89 -21.75
C ASP A 273 -15.15 11.17 -22.01
N PRO A 274 -14.89 11.94 -23.09
CA PRO A 274 -15.61 13.18 -23.39
C PRO A 274 -17.13 13.02 -23.53
N ASP A 275 -17.57 11.81 -23.88
CA ASP A 275 -18.99 11.49 -24.05
C ASP A 275 -19.59 10.78 -22.81
N GLY A 276 -18.78 10.55 -21.80
CA GLY A 276 -19.18 9.87 -20.57
C GLY A 276 -20.19 10.64 -19.71
N PRO A 277 -20.69 10.03 -18.64
CA PRO A 277 -21.71 10.61 -17.76
C PRO A 277 -21.18 11.84 -17.01
N ARG A 278 -22.10 12.61 -16.43
CA ARG A 278 -21.75 13.71 -15.53
C ARG A 278 -21.56 13.20 -14.11
N CYS A 279 -20.51 13.65 -13.42
CA CYS A 279 -20.32 13.39 -12.01
C CYS A 279 -21.16 14.35 -11.13
N ILE A 280 -21.18 14.09 -9.82
CA ILE A 280 -21.90 14.92 -8.84
C ILE A 280 -21.42 16.38 -8.84
N SER A 281 -20.14 16.65 -9.18
CA SER A 281 -19.60 18.01 -9.31
C SER A 281 -19.92 18.67 -10.67
N GLY A 282 -20.68 18.00 -11.54
CA GLY A 282 -21.10 18.52 -12.84
C GLY A 282 -20.09 18.30 -13.99
N HIS A 283 -18.92 17.75 -13.75
CA HIS A 283 -17.93 17.44 -14.79
C HIS A 283 -18.45 16.31 -15.68
N LYS A 284 -18.30 16.44 -17.01
CA LYS A 284 -18.69 15.42 -17.97
C LYS A 284 -17.50 14.51 -18.26
N GLY A 285 -17.70 13.20 -18.13
CA GLY A 285 -16.75 12.17 -18.56
C GLY A 285 -15.46 12.07 -17.76
N CYS A 286 -15.48 12.52 -16.50
CA CYS A 286 -14.34 12.35 -15.59
C CYS A 286 -14.28 10.92 -15.03
N ALA A 287 -13.15 10.56 -14.43
CA ALA A 287 -12.86 9.21 -13.94
C ALA A 287 -13.83 8.72 -12.84
N THR A 288 -14.67 9.59 -12.23
CA THR A 288 -15.75 9.13 -11.34
C THR A 288 -16.75 8.20 -12.04
N CYS A 289 -16.78 8.14 -13.38
CA CYS A 289 -17.55 7.12 -14.12
C CYS A 289 -17.03 5.68 -13.90
N LEU A 290 -15.89 5.52 -13.23
CA LEU A 290 -15.30 4.23 -12.84
C LEU A 290 -15.73 3.77 -11.45
N THR A 291 -16.54 4.56 -10.72
CA THR A 291 -17.06 4.17 -9.40
C THR A 291 -18.20 3.16 -9.53
N ASP A 292 -18.38 2.34 -8.51
CA ASP A 292 -19.43 1.31 -8.45
C ASP A 292 -20.82 1.90 -8.70
N ASN A 293 -21.12 3.03 -8.08
CA ASN A 293 -22.43 3.71 -8.27
C ASN A 293 -22.62 4.19 -9.71
N SER A 294 -21.59 4.75 -10.34
CA SER A 294 -21.67 5.20 -11.74
C SER A 294 -21.85 4.03 -12.70
N ILE A 295 -21.13 2.93 -12.46
CA ILE A 295 -21.23 1.69 -13.24
C ILE A 295 -22.63 1.08 -13.09
N ALA A 296 -23.16 1.01 -11.86
CA ALA A 296 -24.52 0.50 -11.59
C ALA A 296 -25.59 1.34 -12.29
N THR A 297 -25.44 2.67 -12.28
CA THR A 297 -26.35 3.60 -12.97
C THR A 297 -26.31 3.37 -14.47
N GLU A 298 -25.13 3.32 -15.08
CA GLU A 298 -24.97 3.11 -16.52
C GLU A 298 -25.47 1.72 -16.94
N TYR A 299 -25.25 0.70 -16.10
CA TYR A 299 -25.81 -0.64 -16.34
C TYR A 299 -27.33 -0.65 -16.27
N SER A 300 -27.93 0.03 -15.30
CA SER A 300 -29.38 0.18 -15.16
C SER A 300 -30.02 0.81 -16.42
N GLU A 301 -29.39 1.86 -16.96
CA GLU A 301 -29.84 2.51 -18.20
C GLU A 301 -29.76 1.54 -19.41
N MET A 302 -28.70 0.73 -19.49
CA MET A 302 -28.51 -0.23 -20.58
C MET A 302 -29.52 -1.38 -20.58
N ILE A 303 -29.98 -1.81 -19.40
CA ILE A 303 -30.94 -2.92 -19.27
C ILE A 303 -32.40 -2.46 -19.14
N GLY A 304 -32.62 -1.14 -18.93
CA GLY A 304 -33.95 -0.52 -18.88
C GLY A 304 -34.67 -0.68 -17.53
N HIS A 305 -33.98 -1.10 -16.47
CA HIS A 305 -34.51 -1.16 -15.10
C HIS A 305 -33.42 -0.94 -14.06
N PRO A 306 -33.74 -0.52 -12.83
CA PRO A 306 -32.77 -0.36 -11.75
C PRO A 306 -31.99 -1.66 -11.49
N ALA A 307 -30.68 -1.54 -11.30
CA ALA A 307 -29.80 -2.64 -10.92
C ALA A 307 -28.69 -2.12 -9.98
N THR A 308 -28.29 -2.97 -9.05
CA THR A 308 -27.19 -2.71 -8.12
C THR A 308 -25.83 -3.02 -8.79
N PHE A 309 -24.75 -2.58 -8.15
CA PHE A 309 -23.41 -2.94 -8.60
C PHE A 309 -23.17 -4.46 -8.50
N ASP A 310 -23.70 -5.13 -7.47
CA ASP A 310 -23.56 -6.58 -7.30
C ASP A 310 -24.26 -7.35 -8.43
N GLU A 311 -25.43 -6.89 -8.87
CA GLU A 311 -26.14 -7.46 -10.02
C GLU A 311 -25.34 -7.27 -11.31
N PHE A 312 -24.76 -6.09 -11.53
CA PHE A 312 -23.81 -5.86 -12.63
C PHE A 312 -22.60 -6.80 -12.53
N ALA A 313 -21.96 -6.89 -11.37
CA ALA A 313 -20.78 -7.72 -11.16
C ALA A 313 -21.07 -9.22 -11.42
N ALA A 314 -22.22 -9.71 -10.97
CA ALA A 314 -22.68 -11.07 -11.26
C ALA A 314 -22.93 -11.27 -12.78
N ALA A 315 -23.55 -10.32 -13.44
CA ALA A 315 -23.81 -10.36 -14.89
C ALA A 315 -22.51 -10.31 -15.70
N ALA A 316 -21.53 -9.49 -15.26
CA ALA A 316 -20.21 -9.38 -15.87
C ALA A 316 -19.42 -10.69 -15.77
N ARG A 317 -19.37 -11.29 -14.57
CA ARG A 317 -18.75 -12.61 -14.37
C ARG A 317 -19.42 -13.72 -15.17
N ALA A 318 -20.74 -13.62 -15.39
CA ALA A 318 -21.51 -14.53 -16.25
C ALA A 318 -21.44 -14.18 -17.75
N SER A 319 -20.63 -13.21 -18.13
CA SER A 319 -20.41 -12.76 -19.51
C SER A 319 -21.71 -12.39 -20.25
N LYS A 320 -22.70 -11.79 -19.56
CA LYS A 320 -23.92 -11.28 -20.20
C LYS A 320 -23.58 -10.09 -21.10
N THR A 321 -24.17 -10.04 -22.30
CA THR A 321 -23.80 -9.11 -23.37
C THR A 321 -23.75 -7.64 -22.91
N GLN A 322 -24.80 -7.13 -22.26
CA GLN A 322 -24.81 -5.73 -21.80
C GLN A 322 -23.72 -5.45 -20.76
N ALA A 323 -23.54 -6.37 -19.79
CA ALA A 323 -22.51 -6.25 -18.78
C ALA A 323 -21.10 -6.33 -19.41
N THR A 324 -20.86 -7.23 -20.36
CA THR A 324 -19.58 -7.32 -21.08
C THR A 324 -19.29 -6.03 -21.87
N ASN A 325 -20.29 -5.45 -22.51
CA ASN A 325 -20.12 -4.17 -23.23
C ASN A 325 -19.75 -3.04 -22.26
N LEU A 326 -20.35 -3.01 -21.07
CA LEU A 326 -20.01 -2.01 -20.05
C LEU A 326 -18.63 -2.27 -19.47
N VAL A 327 -18.24 -3.52 -19.16
CA VAL A 327 -16.88 -3.90 -18.76
C VAL A 327 -15.85 -3.37 -19.77
N ASN A 328 -16.06 -3.61 -21.06
CA ASN A 328 -15.15 -3.17 -22.10
C ASN A 328 -14.98 -1.65 -22.13
N ARG A 329 -16.09 -0.89 -22.01
CA ARG A 329 -16.06 0.57 -21.95
C ARG A 329 -15.39 1.08 -20.68
N THR A 330 -15.73 0.52 -19.52
CA THR A 330 -15.12 0.85 -18.22
C THR A 330 -13.62 0.60 -18.24
N CYS A 331 -13.17 -0.53 -18.81
CA CYS A 331 -11.76 -0.85 -18.93
C CYS A 331 -11.03 0.08 -19.89
N PHE A 332 -11.64 0.51 -20.98
CA PHE A 332 -11.04 1.51 -21.88
C PHE A 332 -10.86 2.86 -21.15
N ARG A 333 -11.87 3.33 -20.41
CA ARG A 333 -11.81 4.54 -19.59
C ARG A 333 -10.72 4.44 -18.51
N LEU A 334 -10.63 3.29 -17.83
CA LEU A 334 -9.55 3.02 -16.85
C LEU A 334 -8.18 3.05 -17.54
N GLY A 335 -8.06 2.46 -18.73
CA GLY A 335 -6.83 2.53 -19.52
C GLY A 335 -6.43 3.96 -19.88
N THR A 336 -7.37 4.83 -20.20
CA THR A 336 -7.14 6.26 -20.43
C THR A 336 -6.61 6.96 -19.17
N LEU A 337 -7.17 6.65 -17.99
CA LEU A 337 -6.67 7.16 -16.72
C LEU A 337 -5.22 6.70 -16.46
N ILE A 338 -4.95 5.40 -16.62
CA ILE A 338 -3.62 4.82 -16.46
C ILE A 338 -2.61 5.47 -17.43
N ALA A 339 -3.00 5.70 -18.69
CA ALA A 339 -2.17 6.41 -19.67
C ALA A 339 -1.84 7.84 -19.22
N THR A 340 -2.83 8.56 -18.69
CA THR A 340 -2.64 9.93 -18.17
C THR A 340 -1.64 9.94 -17.03
N ILE A 341 -1.79 9.05 -16.05
CA ILE A 341 -0.85 8.92 -14.92
C ILE A 341 0.55 8.54 -15.44
N ALA A 342 0.65 7.56 -16.33
CA ALA A 342 1.91 7.11 -16.89
C ALA A 342 2.61 8.18 -17.75
N ASN A 343 1.86 9.10 -18.37
CA ASN A 343 2.43 10.20 -19.17
C ASN A 343 2.90 11.37 -18.30
N LEU A 344 2.26 11.60 -17.15
CA LEU A 344 2.58 12.75 -16.28
C LEU A 344 3.57 12.37 -15.17
N ALA A 345 3.29 11.30 -14.43
CA ALA A 345 4.08 10.89 -13.27
C ALA A 345 5.20 9.89 -13.62
N MET A 346 5.11 9.22 -14.76
CA MET A 346 6.08 8.24 -15.27
C MET A 346 6.55 7.21 -14.20
N PRO A 347 5.62 6.56 -13.47
CA PRO A 347 6.02 5.58 -12.46
C PRO A 347 6.68 4.37 -13.12
N ASP A 348 7.60 3.71 -12.39
CA ASP A 348 8.22 2.45 -12.83
C ASP A 348 7.19 1.32 -12.98
N LYS A 349 6.13 1.34 -12.14
CA LYS A 349 5.01 0.39 -12.16
C LYS A 349 3.75 1.02 -11.59
N ILE A 350 2.59 0.56 -12.07
CA ILE A 350 1.27 0.94 -11.55
C ILE A 350 0.55 -0.32 -11.04
N MET A 351 0.02 -0.28 -9.81
CA MET A 351 -0.88 -1.29 -9.28
C MET A 351 -2.32 -0.79 -9.38
N ILE A 352 -3.18 -1.57 -10.02
CA ILE A 352 -4.63 -1.37 -10.04
C ILE A 352 -5.21 -2.21 -8.91
N ALA A 353 -5.92 -1.58 -7.97
CA ALA A 353 -6.48 -2.20 -6.78
C ALA A 353 -7.92 -1.71 -6.53
N GLY A 354 -8.47 -2.06 -5.38
CA GLY A 354 -9.84 -1.70 -4.97
C GLY A 354 -10.84 -2.83 -5.20
N GLU A 355 -12.02 -2.66 -4.65
CA GLU A 355 -13.09 -3.67 -4.63
C GLU A 355 -13.50 -4.11 -6.03
N SER A 356 -13.42 -3.18 -6.98
CA SER A 356 -13.84 -3.37 -8.36
C SER A 356 -12.69 -3.66 -9.33
N SER A 357 -11.47 -3.92 -8.82
CA SER A 357 -10.29 -4.26 -9.64
C SER A 357 -10.50 -5.49 -10.54
N PHE A 358 -11.41 -6.41 -10.18
CA PHE A 358 -11.76 -7.57 -11.00
C PHE A 358 -12.26 -7.18 -12.39
N ILE A 359 -12.89 -5.99 -12.56
CA ILE A 359 -13.36 -5.48 -13.86
C ILE A 359 -12.17 -5.34 -14.82
N ALA A 360 -11.03 -4.85 -14.33
CA ALA A 360 -9.81 -4.72 -15.11
C ALA A 360 -9.27 -6.07 -15.64
N LYS A 361 -9.47 -7.16 -14.88
CA LYS A 361 -9.14 -8.52 -15.32
C LYS A 361 -10.09 -9.01 -16.41
N LEU A 362 -11.39 -8.74 -16.27
CA LEU A 362 -12.41 -9.16 -17.25
C LEU A 362 -12.26 -8.46 -18.60
N GLY A 363 -11.87 -7.18 -18.61
CA GLY A 363 -11.72 -6.37 -19.83
C GLY A 363 -10.28 -6.00 -20.15
N ILE A 364 -9.31 -6.85 -19.86
CA ILE A 364 -7.87 -6.58 -19.93
C ILE A 364 -7.42 -6.03 -21.30
N ASP A 365 -7.99 -6.53 -22.39
CA ASP A 365 -7.62 -6.08 -23.74
C ASP A 365 -8.10 -4.64 -24.00
N ASN A 366 -9.30 -4.28 -23.52
CA ASN A 366 -9.81 -2.91 -23.60
C ASN A 366 -9.05 -1.96 -22.67
N LEU A 367 -8.60 -2.43 -21.50
CA LEU A 367 -7.69 -1.68 -20.63
C LEU A 367 -6.40 -1.33 -21.39
N ARG A 368 -5.75 -2.33 -21.99
CA ARG A 368 -4.54 -2.13 -22.81
C ARG A 368 -4.78 -1.20 -24.00
N ASN A 369 -5.93 -1.33 -24.67
CA ASN A 369 -6.31 -0.45 -25.77
C ASN A 369 -6.42 1.01 -25.30
N GLY A 370 -7.08 1.27 -24.16
CA GLY A 370 -7.17 2.60 -23.56
C GLY A 370 -5.79 3.17 -23.19
N ILE A 371 -4.92 2.36 -22.61
CA ILE A 371 -3.53 2.75 -22.32
C ILE A 371 -2.79 3.15 -23.60
N ASN A 372 -2.83 2.31 -24.62
CA ASN A 372 -2.07 2.49 -25.85
C ASN A 372 -2.58 3.66 -26.71
N MET A 373 -3.89 3.97 -26.65
CA MET A 373 -4.51 5.04 -27.43
C MET A 373 -3.84 6.41 -27.17
N TYR A 374 -3.43 6.67 -25.95
CA TYR A 374 -2.89 7.97 -25.53
C TYR A 374 -1.40 7.96 -25.17
N ARG A 375 -0.70 6.89 -25.55
CA ARG A 375 0.77 6.80 -25.37
C ARG A 375 1.50 7.05 -26.67
N HIS A 376 2.64 7.72 -26.58
CA HIS A 376 3.53 7.88 -27.74
C HIS A 376 4.08 6.51 -28.17
N SER A 377 4.09 6.22 -29.48
CA SER A 377 4.51 4.92 -30.04
C SER A 377 5.95 4.48 -29.71
N GLN A 378 6.85 5.42 -29.42
CA GLN A 378 8.22 5.15 -28.99
C GLN A 378 8.39 5.01 -27.48
N ALA A 379 7.34 5.29 -26.68
CA ALA A 379 7.41 5.13 -25.24
C ALA A 379 7.37 3.64 -24.84
N ALA A 380 8.10 3.28 -23.80
CA ALA A 380 8.04 1.93 -23.24
C ALA A 380 6.58 1.59 -22.84
N PRO A 381 6.17 0.32 -22.99
CA PRO A 381 4.90 -0.15 -22.45
C PRO A 381 4.77 0.18 -20.96
N VAL A 382 3.55 0.50 -20.53
CA VAL A 382 3.27 0.71 -19.10
C VAL A 382 3.36 -0.63 -18.39
N ASP A 383 4.24 -0.73 -17.38
CA ASP A 383 4.27 -1.88 -16.47
C ASP A 383 3.15 -1.69 -15.45
N PHE A 384 2.18 -2.59 -15.44
CA PHE A 384 1.11 -2.58 -14.47
C PHE A 384 0.74 -3.98 -14.00
N GLU A 385 0.16 -4.06 -12.81
CA GLU A 385 -0.42 -5.26 -12.24
C GLU A 385 -1.83 -4.98 -11.72
N ILE A 386 -2.65 -6.01 -11.60
CA ILE A 386 -4.00 -5.95 -11.05
C ILE A 386 -4.00 -6.77 -9.77
N ALA A 387 -4.13 -6.10 -8.63
CA ALA A 387 -4.20 -6.73 -7.33
C ALA A 387 -5.54 -7.46 -7.15
N GLU A 388 -5.52 -8.56 -6.41
CA GLU A 388 -6.74 -9.16 -5.89
C GLU A 388 -7.25 -8.34 -4.72
N HIS A 389 -8.58 -8.21 -4.66
CA HIS A 389 -9.19 -7.51 -3.54
C HIS A 389 -9.38 -8.47 -2.37
N ASP A 390 -8.84 -8.06 -1.21
CA ASP A 390 -9.00 -8.75 0.07
C ASP A 390 -8.80 -7.71 1.18
N TRP A 391 -9.79 -7.54 2.04
CA TRP A 391 -9.72 -6.57 3.14
C TRP A 391 -8.59 -6.85 4.13
N SER A 392 -8.17 -8.10 4.28
CA SER A 392 -7.00 -8.46 5.10
C SER A 392 -5.71 -7.82 4.59
N LEU A 393 -5.56 -7.68 3.26
CA LEU A 393 -4.42 -7.00 2.64
C LEU A 393 -4.45 -5.49 2.86
N TRP A 394 -5.63 -4.88 2.90
CA TRP A 394 -5.78 -3.46 3.25
C TRP A 394 -5.45 -3.22 4.72
N SER A 395 -5.89 -4.12 5.60
CA SER A 395 -5.54 -4.08 7.03
C SER A 395 -4.03 -4.27 7.24
N LYS A 396 -3.42 -5.22 6.54
CA LYS A 396 -1.96 -5.42 6.49
C LYS A 396 -1.24 -4.14 6.05
N ALA A 397 -1.76 -3.43 5.06
CA ALA A 397 -1.17 -2.19 4.58
C ALA A 397 -1.18 -1.07 5.65
N ALA A 398 -2.21 -0.99 6.48
CA ALA A 398 -2.22 -0.10 7.63
C ALA A 398 -1.13 -0.44 8.66
N ALA A 399 -0.92 -1.75 8.90
CA ALA A 399 0.19 -2.18 9.76
C ALA A 399 1.56 -1.86 9.15
N ALA A 400 1.71 -1.92 7.80
CA ALA A 400 2.96 -1.57 7.14
C ALA A 400 3.38 -0.11 7.40
N GLN A 401 2.43 0.81 7.46
CA GLN A 401 2.68 2.20 7.88
C GLN A 401 3.17 2.28 9.34
N ALA A 402 2.51 1.55 10.25
CA ALA A 402 2.93 1.49 11.65
C ALA A 402 4.35 0.90 11.79
N ILE A 403 4.67 -0.17 11.04
CA ILE A 403 6.00 -0.77 11.00
C ILE A 403 7.03 0.26 10.48
N ARG A 404 6.70 0.99 9.42
CA ARG A 404 7.58 2.02 8.85
C ARG A 404 7.95 3.07 9.88
N GLN A 405 6.98 3.59 10.64
CA GLN A 405 7.23 4.55 11.72
C GLN A 405 8.01 3.94 12.88
N TYR A 406 7.74 2.69 13.22
CA TYR A 406 8.38 1.98 14.33
C TYR A 406 9.87 1.71 14.07
N VAL A 407 10.25 1.47 12.83
CA VAL A 407 11.65 1.25 12.43
C VAL A 407 12.39 2.58 12.18
N GLY A 408 11.69 3.62 11.76
CA GLY A 408 12.19 4.99 11.62
C GLY A 408 12.42 5.40 10.18
#